data_b012136fc5a16471b9b79816cb089497
#
_entry.id   b012136fc5a16471b9b79816cb089497
#
_cell.length_a   1.000
_cell.length_b   1.000
_cell.length_c   1.000
_cell.angle_alpha   90.00
_cell.angle_beta   90.00
_cell.angle_gamma   90.00
#
_symmetry.space_group_name_H-M   'P 1'
#
loop_
_entity.id
_entity.type
_entity.pdbx_description
1 polymer ?
#
loop_
_entity_poly.entity_id
_entity_poly.type
_entity_poly.pdbx_seq_one_letter_code
_entity_poly.pdbx_strand_id
1 'polypeptide(L)'
;MKLEHKNILVDNVNIHYVESGQSTDETALRPTIIFLHGFPEYWGTWSAQLNFFSPHYRVIAPDLPGYNLSDKPDDVSFYAVPNLIGFMARFIAAISPTQPVILVAHDWGGAIAWPLAAFHAQLISKLIIVNAAHPSTFTREMINNPLQRKKSAYIHQLISASGESLLTQDDYRYLSEDIMVSTNPSVFTADVKARYKQVWGQQGAINGMLQYYRAMPQLAENDTDNQRSKATAASSLDTSATQDGTTKSSPVKQASQLKVPNIRINVPTLILWGEQDLAFVNENLDHIHHYVPNCIIKRFQDTSHWLPHERPDEVNVAINNFINNLDL
;
A
#
# COMPACT_ATOMS: atom_id res chain seq x y z
N MET A 1 -16.89 -14.02 -16.76
CA MET A 1 -16.91 -14.00 -15.27
C MET A 1 -18.10 -13.17 -14.80
N LYS A 2 -18.86 -13.65 -13.77
CA LYS A 2 -19.87 -12.84 -13.08
C LYS A 2 -19.27 -12.36 -11.78
N LEU A 3 -19.04 -11.06 -11.67
CA LEU A 3 -18.64 -10.41 -10.41
C LEU A 3 -19.89 -10.03 -9.62
N GLU A 4 -19.87 -10.33 -8.33
CA GLU A 4 -20.90 -9.91 -7.38
C GLU A 4 -20.31 -8.82 -6.49
N HIS A 5 -21.00 -7.68 -6.42
CA HIS A 5 -20.68 -6.60 -5.51
C HIS A 5 -21.33 -6.87 -4.15
N LYS A 6 -20.53 -6.86 -3.10
CA LYS A 6 -20.96 -7.16 -1.73
C LYS A 6 -20.40 -6.14 -0.75
N ASN A 7 -21.01 -6.14 0.42
CA ASN A 7 -20.58 -5.32 1.55
C ASN A 7 -20.49 -6.18 2.80
N ILE A 8 -19.54 -5.87 3.65
CA ILE A 8 -19.37 -6.50 4.95
C ILE A 8 -19.05 -5.44 6.01
N LEU A 9 -19.71 -5.51 7.15
CA LEU A 9 -19.45 -4.64 8.27
C LEU A 9 -18.38 -5.26 9.18
N VAL A 10 -17.26 -4.55 9.35
CA VAL A 10 -16.16 -4.91 10.24
C VAL A 10 -15.93 -3.74 11.17
N ASP A 11 -16.04 -3.92 12.50
CA ASP A 11 -15.85 -2.85 13.49
C ASP A 11 -16.59 -1.54 13.17
N ASN A 12 -17.83 -1.64 12.72
CA ASN A 12 -18.66 -0.52 12.28
C ASN A 12 -18.15 0.23 11.03
N VAL A 13 -17.20 -0.32 10.29
CA VAL A 13 -16.75 0.17 8.99
C VAL A 13 -17.25 -0.77 7.91
N ASN A 14 -18.02 -0.24 6.97
CA ASN A 14 -18.56 -1.00 5.86
C ASN A 14 -17.51 -1.12 4.74
N ILE A 15 -17.15 -2.34 4.39
CA ILE A 15 -16.19 -2.64 3.32
C ILE A 15 -16.94 -3.20 2.12
N HIS A 16 -16.86 -2.45 1.02
CA HIS A 16 -17.27 -2.95 -0.28
C HIS A 16 -16.20 -3.90 -0.83
N TYR A 17 -16.64 -4.99 -1.45
CA TYR A 17 -15.76 -5.90 -2.17
C TYR A 17 -16.48 -6.55 -3.35
N VAL A 18 -15.70 -7.01 -4.31
CA VAL A 18 -16.21 -7.88 -5.38
C VAL A 18 -15.81 -9.32 -5.12
N GLU A 19 -16.67 -10.23 -5.52
CA GLU A 19 -16.47 -11.66 -5.37
C GLU A 19 -16.87 -12.41 -6.63
N SER A 20 -16.15 -13.50 -6.93
CA SER A 20 -16.50 -14.48 -7.97
C SER A 20 -15.95 -15.86 -7.61
N GLY A 21 -16.36 -16.86 -8.37
CA GLY A 21 -15.80 -18.21 -8.24
C GLY A 21 -16.31 -18.98 -7.01
N GLN A 22 -17.45 -18.60 -6.42
CA GLN A 22 -18.10 -19.41 -5.38
C GLN A 22 -18.43 -20.80 -5.94
N SER A 23 -18.24 -21.84 -5.10
CA SER A 23 -18.71 -23.16 -5.46
C SER A 23 -20.24 -23.22 -5.42
N THR A 24 -20.84 -23.84 -6.41
CA THR A 24 -22.27 -24.17 -6.39
C THR A 24 -22.55 -25.41 -5.53
N ASP A 25 -21.49 -26.16 -5.18
CA ASP A 25 -21.53 -27.29 -4.26
C ASP A 25 -21.05 -26.83 -2.88
N GLU A 26 -21.96 -26.75 -1.92
CA GLU A 26 -21.67 -26.33 -0.54
C GLU A 26 -20.65 -27.25 0.17
N THR A 27 -20.45 -28.47 -0.34
CA THR A 27 -19.49 -29.43 0.23
C THR A 27 -18.08 -29.28 -0.31
N ALA A 28 -17.89 -28.56 -1.43
CA ALA A 28 -16.60 -28.33 -2.09
C ALA A 28 -16.14 -26.89 -1.91
N LEU A 29 -15.55 -26.58 -0.75
CA LEU A 29 -14.98 -25.26 -0.50
C LEU A 29 -13.77 -25.00 -1.41
N ARG A 30 -13.86 -24.01 -2.29
CA ARG A 30 -12.72 -23.56 -3.10
C ARG A 30 -11.76 -22.76 -2.23
N PRO A 31 -10.43 -22.90 -2.40
CA PRO A 31 -9.48 -22.02 -1.76
C PRO A 31 -9.77 -20.56 -2.13
N THR A 32 -9.63 -19.66 -1.16
CA THR A 32 -9.92 -18.23 -1.31
C THR A 32 -8.63 -17.46 -1.61
N ILE A 33 -8.67 -16.64 -2.67
CA ILE A 33 -7.64 -15.63 -2.95
C ILE A 33 -8.22 -14.26 -2.66
N ILE A 34 -7.52 -13.46 -1.83
CA ILE A 34 -7.88 -12.07 -1.57
C ILE A 34 -6.82 -11.16 -2.23
N PHE A 35 -7.28 -10.15 -2.95
CA PHE A 35 -6.44 -9.20 -3.68
C PHE A 35 -6.58 -7.81 -3.05
N LEU A 36 -5.49 -7.26 -2.49
CA LEU A 36 -5.45 -5.93 -1.90
C LEU A 36 -4.75 -4.96 -2.85
N HIS A 37 -5.47 -3.92 -3.25
CA HIS A 37 -4.95 -2.85 -4.12
C HIS A 37 -4.13 -1.81 -3.32
N GLY A 38 -3.53 -0.85 -4.02
CA GLY A 38 -2.79 0.26 -3.44
C GLY A 38 -3.36 1.64 -3.74
N PHE A 39 -2.50 2.65 -3.71
CA PHE A 39 -2.82 4.03 -4.03
C PHE A 39 -2.47 4.33 -5.50
N PRO A 40 -3.30 5.03 -6.22
CA PRO A 40 -4.65 5.52 -5.92
C PRO A 40 -5.74 4.61 -6.51
N GLU A 41 -5.64 3.32 -6.28
CA GLU A 41 -6.37 2.26 -6.95
C GLU A 41 -7.72 1.91 -6.27
N TYR A 42 -8.31 0.81 -6.71
CA TYR A 42 -9.54 0.21 -6.19
C TYR A 42 -9.57 -1.27 -6.59
N TRP A 43 -10.58 -2.04 -6.21
CA TRP A 43 -10.72 -3.46 -6.55
C TRP A 43 -10.48 -3.76 -8.05
N GLY A 44 -10.82 -2.81 -8.93
CA GLY A 44 -10.73 -2.98 -10.39
C GLY A 44 -9.31 -3.17 -10.93
N THR A 45 -8.27 -2.79 -10.20
CA THR A 45 -6.87 -3.12 -10.49
C THR A 45 -6.68 -4.60 -10.77
N TRP A 46 -7.39 -5.43 -10.05
CA TRP A 46 -7.27 -6.89 -10.11
C TRP A 46 -8.19 -7.58 -11.11
N SER A 47 -8.83 -6.83 -12.02
CA SER A 47 -9.83 -7.39 -12.96
C SER A 47 -9.29 -8.55 -13.79
N ALA A 48 -8.05 -8.48 -14.27
CA ALA A 48 -7.41 -9.55 -15.02
C ALA A 48 -7.17 -10.81 -14.17
N GLN A 49 -6.70 -10.62 -12.93
CA GLN A 49 -6.45 -11.68 -11.96
C GLN A 49 -7.76 -12.33 -11.52
N LEU A 50 -8.77 -11.54 -11.19
CA LEU A 50 -10.10 -12.03 -10.83
C LEU A 50 -10.69 -12.92 -11.94
N ASN A 51 -10.56 -12.48 -13.21
CA ASN A 51 -11.02 -13.27 -14.35
C ASN A 51 -10.26 -14.58 -14.51
N PHE A 52 -8.94 -14.55 -14.35
CA PHE A 52 -8.08 -15.71 -14.52
C PHE A 52 -8.31 -16.78 -13.44
N PHE A 53 -8.42 -16.36 -12.17
CA PHE A 53 -8.50 -17.30 -11.04
C PHE A 53 -9.91 -17.76 -10.69
N SER A 54 -10.96 -17.01 -11.04
CA SER A 54 -12.36 -17.34 -10.67
C SER A 54 -12.87 -18.70 -11.14
N PRO A 55 -12.38 -19.34 -12.22
CA PRO A 55 -12.80 -20.69 -12.58
C PRO A 55 -12.45 -21.76 -11.54
N HIS A 56 -11.36 -21.56 -10.77
CA HIS A 56 -10.81 -22.57 -9.86
C HIS A 56 -10.76 -22.13 -8.39
N TYR A 57 -10.83 -20.84 -8.12
CA TYR A 57 -10.72 -20.24 -6.79
C TYR A 57 -11.93 -19.35 -6.49
N ARG A 58 -12.25 -19.21 -5.22
CA ARG A 58 -13.06 -18.10 -4.75
C ARG A 58 -12.16 -16.86 -4.71
N VAL A 59 -12.47 -15.84 -5.52
CA VAL A 59 -11.65 -14.63 -5.64
C VAL A 59 -12.38 -13.43 -5.06
N ILE A 60 -11.67 -12.63 -4.29
CA ILE A 60 -12.21 -11.48 -3.57
C ILE A 60 -11.25 -10.31 -3.72
N ALA A 61 -11.77 -9.15 -4.06
CA ALA A 61 -11.03 -7.91 -4.06
C ALA A 61 -11.85 -6.82 -3.34
N PRO A 62 -11.46 -6.43 -2.11
CA PRO A 62 -12.08 -5.30 -1.44
C PRO A 62 -11.59 -3.98 -2.01
N ASP A 63 -12.41 -2.94 -1.87
CA ASP A 63 -11.92 -1.58 -1.76
C ASP A 63 -11.37 -1.40 -0.34
N LEU A 64 -10.11 -1.00 -0.20
CA LEU A 64 -9.53 -0.74 1.10
C LEU A 64 -10.32 0.37 1.84
N PRO A 65 -10.36 0.40 3.18
CA PRO A 65 -10.96 1.52 3.90
C PRO A 65 -10.45 2.85 3.39
N GLY A 66 -11.31 3.84 3.17
CA GLY A 66 -10.92 5.12 2.61
C GLY A 66 -10.99 5.20 1.07
N TYR A 67 -11.18 4.08 0.38
CA TYR A 67 -11.22 4.02 -1.08
C TYR A 67 -12.62 3.71 -1.61
N ASN A 68 -12.90 4.21 -2.82
CA ASN A 68 -14.06 3.91 -3.67
C ASN A 68 -15.37 3.79 -2.88
N LEU A 69 -15.97 2.61 -2.83
CA LEU A 69 -17.28 2.36 -2.22
C LEU A 69 -17.22 1.91 -0.75
N SER A 70 -16.02 1.67 -0.21
CA SER A 70 -15.84 1.40 1.21
C SER A 70 -15.99 2.68 2.05
N ASP A 71 -16.33 2.52 3.33
CA ASP A 71 -16.36 3.62 4.28
C ASP A 71 -14.99 4.28 4.43
N LYS A 72 -15.03 5.54 4.83
CA LYS A 72 -13.86 6.43 4.93
C LYS A 72 -13.79 7.04 6.32
N PRO A 73 -13.29 6.27 7.33
CA PRO A 73 -13.14 6.79 8.67
C PRO A 73 -12.37 8.11 8.70
N ASP A 74 -12.87 9.09 9.47
CA ASP A 74 -12.24 10.41 9.55
C ASP A 74 -11.00 10.42 10.46
N ASP A 75 -10.92 9.47 11.41
CA ASP A 75 -9.80 9.39 12.35
C ASP A 75 -8.53 8.87 11.62
N VAL A 76 -7.53 9.74 11.52
CA VAL A 76 -6.20 9.40 10.96
C VAL A 76 -5.60 8.18 11.65
N SER A 77 -5.80 8.01 12.96
CA SER A 77 -5.23 6.89 13.71
C SER A 77 -5.76 5.53 13.23
N PHE A 78 -6.96 5.47 12.64
CA PHE A 78 -7.50 4.27 12.03
C PHE A 78 -6.57 3.73 10.92
N TYR A 79 -5.95 4.63 10.15
CA TYR A 79 -5.08 4.30 9.01
C TYR A 79 -3.63 4.01 9.41
N ALA A 80 -3.29 4.14 10.69
CA ALA A 80 -1.99 3.68 11.16
C ALA A 80 -1.84 2.17 10.93
N VAL A 81 -0.68 1.76 10.39
CA VAL A 81 -0.46 0.36 9.96
C VAL A 81 -0.84 -0.67 11.03
N PRO A 82 -0.51 -0.51 12.34
CA PRO A 82 -0.95 -1.46 13.36
C PRO A 82 -2.47 -1.62 13.46
N ASN A 83 -3.24 -0.54 13.29
CA ASN A 83 -4.70 -0.57 13.34
C ASN A 83 -5.29 -1.20 12.05
N LEU A 84 -4.73 -0.84 10.88
CA LEU A 84 -5.12 -1.46 9.61
C LEU A 84 -4.86 -2.96 9.59
N ILE A 85 -3.75 -3.44 10.15
CA ILE A 85 -3.46 -4.88 10.26
C ILE A 85 -4.55 -5.59 11.06
N GLY A 86 -4.89 -5.07 12.24
CA GLY A 86 -5.94 -5.64 13.09
C GLY A 86 -7.30 -5.63 12.39
N PHE A 87 -7.64 -4.54 11.71
CA PHE A 87 -8.86 -4.42 10.93
C PHE A 87 -8.93 -5.44 9.79
N MET A 88 -7.88 -5.53 8.97
CA MET A 88 -7.81 -6.46 7.85
C MET A 88 -7.74 -7.92 8.29
N ALA A 89 -7.16 -8.22 9.44
CA ALA A 89 -7.22 -9.56 10.03
C ALA A 89 -8.67 -9.97 10.34
N ARG A 90 -9.48 -9.06 10.91
CA ARG A 90 -10.91 -9.31 11.16
C ARG A 90 -11.72 -9.43 9.87
N PHE A 91 -11.41 -8.59 8.87
CA PHE A 91 -12.01 -8.72 7.54
C PHE A 91 -11.74 -10.11 6.94
N ILE A 92 -10.48 -10.57 6.92
CA ILE A 92 -10.11 -11.89 6.39
C ILE A 92 -10.80 -13.01 7.18
N ALA A 93 -10.82 -12.93 8.50
CA ALA A 93 -11.49 -13.93 9.34
C ALA A 93 -13.00 -13.98 9.09
N ALA A 94 -13.64 -12.84 8.81
CA ALA A 94 -15.06 -12.80 8.47
C ALA A 94 -15.35 -13.37 7.07
N ILE A 95 -14.45 -13.12 6.11
CA ILE A 95 -14.56 -13.62 4.73
C ILE A 95 -14.28 -15.13 4.63
N SER A 96 -13.27 -15.61 5.37
CA SER A 96 -12.83 -17.01 5.35
C SER A 96 -12.63 -17.54 6.79
N PRO A 97 -13.73 -17.84 7.50
CA PRO A 97 -13.66 -18.17 8.93
C PRO A 97 -13.02 -19.52 9.24
N THR A 98 -12.95 -20.42 8.26
CA THR A 98 -12.52 -21.81 8.48
C THR A 98 -11.20 -22.18 7.82
N GLN A 99 -10.71 -21.37 6.87
CA GLN A 99 -9.51 -21.70 6.10
C GLN A 99 -8.63 -20.46 5.94
N PRO A 100 -7.28 -20.60 6.00
CA PRO A 100 -6.37 -19.53 5.65
C PRO A 100 -6.48 -19.20 4.16
N VAL A 101 -6.31 -17.92 3.82
CA VAL A 101 -6.42 -17.43 2.46
C VAL A 101 -5.06 -17.35 1.77
N ILE A 102 -5.07 -17.30 0.45
CA ILE A 102 -3.96 -16.82 -0.35
C ILE A 102 -4.12 -15.31 -0.45
N LEU A 103 -3.11 -14.55 -0.01
CA LEU A 103 -3.17 -13.10 0.01
C LEU A 103 -2.25 -12.53 -1.08
N VAL A 104 -2.82 -11.76 -2.00
CA VAL A 104 -2.12 -11.04 -3.07
C VAL A 104 -2.26 -9.55 -2.80
N ALA A 105 -1.17 -8.79 -2.85
CA ALA A 105 -1.21 -7.40 -2.46
C ALA A 105 -0.21 -6.54 -3.25
N HIS A 106 -0.62 -5.31 -3.58
CA HIS A 106 0.14 -4.32 -4.29
C HIS A 106 0.22 -3.02 -3.49
N ASP A 107 1.34 -2.30 -3.54
CA ASP A 107 1.57 -0.99 -2.94
C ASP A 107 1.10 -0.90 -1.48
N TRP A 108 0.13 -0.02 -1.13
CA TRP A 108 -0.44 0.06 0.23
C TRP A 108 -1.08 -1.24 0.69
N GLY A 109 -1.71 -2.00 -0.22
CA GLY A 109 -2.16 -3.36 0.09
C GLY A 109 -0.99 -4.23 0.57
N GLY A 110 0.17 -4.11 -0.07
CA GLY A 110 1.41 -4.79 0.34
C GLY A 110 1.97 -4.26 1.67
N ALA A 111 1.93 -2.94 1.89
CA ALA A 111 2.34 -2.35 3.17
C ALA A 111 1.52 -2.88 4.36
N ILE A 112 0.25 -3.26 4.12
CA ILE A 112 -0.62 -3.94 5.09
C ILE A 112 -0.32 -5.44 5.13
N ALA A 113 -0.17 -6.09 3.98
CA ALA A 113 -0.06 -7.54 3.88
C ALA A 113 1.23 -8.11 4.50
N TRP A 114 2.35 -7.38 4.39
CA TRP A 114 3.61 -7.77 5.00
C TRP A 114 3.50 -7.98 6.52
N PRO A 115 3.13 -6.95 7.31
CA PRO A 115 3.01 -7.13 8.75
C PRO A 115 1.80 -8.01 9.13
N LEU A 116 0.73 -8.06 8.32
CA LEU A 116 -0.38 -8.98 8.53
C LEU A 116 0.10 -10.44 8.49
N ALA A 117 0.96 -10.79 7.52
CA ALA A 117 1.56 -12.11 7.41
C ALA A 117 2.54 -12.43 8.55
N ALA A 118 3.16 -11.42 9.17
CA ALA A 118 4.03 -11.59 10.32
C ALA A 118 3.25 -11.84 11.62
N PHE A 119 2.16 -11.07 11.84
CA PHE A 119 1.45 -11.05 13.12
C PHE A 119 0.17 -11.90 13.14
N HIS A 120 -0.37 -12.24 11.96
CA HIS A 120 -1.56 -13.06 11.78
C HIS A 120 -1.33 -14.19 10.76
N ALA A 121 -0.17 -14.84 10.84
CA ALA A 121 0.26 -15.90 9.90
C ALA A 121 -0.77 -17.03 9.74
N GLN A 122 -1.55 -17.32 10.79
CA GLN A 122 -2.59 -18.37 10.78
C GLN A 122 -3.73 -18.08 9.78
N LEU A 123 -3.89 -16.82 9.35
CA LEU A 123 -4.92 -16.43 8.38
C LEU A 123 -4.44 -16.57 6.92
N ILE A 124 -3.14 -16.78 6.68
CA ILE A 124 -2.54 -16.69 5.36
C ILE A 124 -1.77 -17.97 5.05
N SER A 125 -2.19 -18.69 4.01
CA SER A 125 -1.52 -19.90 3.54
C SER A 125 -0.34 -19.60 2.62
N LYS A 126 -0.46 -18.58 1.77
CA LYS A 126 0.58 -18.08 0.86
C LYS A 126 0.44 -16.57 0.72
N LEU A 127 1.58 -15.88 0.63
CA LEU A 127 1.64 -14.43 0.44
C LEU A 127 2.25 -14.12 -0.93
N ILE A 128 1.61 -13.26 -1.70
CA ILE A 128 2.13 -12.73 -2.96
C ILE A 128 2.16 -11.22 -2.87
N ILE A 129 3.34 -10.64 -3.04
CA ILE A 129 3.54 -9.19 -3.00
C ILE A 129 3.98 -8.71 -4.38
N VAL A 130 3.30 -7.69 -4.87
CA VAL A 130 3.60 -7.04 -6.14
C VAL A 130 4.01 -5.60 -5.87
N ASN A 131 5.23 -5.22 -6.23
CA ASN A 131 5.76 -3.85 -6.08
C ASN A 131 5.35 -3.16 -4.77
N ALA A 132 5.68 -3.80 -3.64
CA ALA A 132 5.55 -3.21 -2.32
C ALA A 132 6.75 -3.60 -1.46
N ALA A 133 7.47 -2.61 -0.98
CA ALA A 133 8.66 -2.82 -0.16
C ALA A 133 8.30 -3.39 1.21
N HIS A 134 9.13 -4.31 1.70
CA HIS A 134 9.00 -4.83 3.07
C HIS A 134 9.29 -3.71 4.09
N PRO A 135 8.51 -3.56 5.18
CA PRO A 135 8.66 -2.44 6.11
C PRO A 135 10.09 -2.27 6.66
N SER A 136 10.79 -3.37 6.91
CA SER A 136 12.18 -3.32 7.41
C SER A 136 13.14 -2.81 6.34
N THR A 137 13.02 -3.27 5.10
CA THR A 137 13.89 -2.82 4.01
C THR A 137 13.54 -1.41 3.57
N PHE A 138 12.27 -1.05 3.48
CA PHE A 138 11.83 0.32 3.18
C PHE A 138 12.39 1.32 4.21
N THR A 139 12.27 1.02 5.51
CA THR A 139 12.84 1.89 6.55
C THR A 139 14.36 1.97 6.44
N ARG A 140 15.04 0.84 6.16
CA ARG A 140 16.49 0.83 5.90
C ARG A 140 16.87 1.76 4.74
N GLU A 141 16.15 1.68 3.62
CA GLU A 141 16.42 2.50 2.45
C GLU A 141 16.06 3.97 2.69
N MET A 142 15.00 4.27 3.42
CA MET A 142 14.67 5.64 3.82
C MET A 142 15.79 6.27 4.66
N ILE A 143 16.44 5.52 5.54
CA ILE A 143 17.56 5.98 6.35
C ILE A 143 18.82 6.17 5.49
N ASN A 144 19.18 5.17 4.68
CA ASN A 144 20.51 5.05 4.09
C ASN A 144 20.60 5.43 2.61
N ASN A 145 19.47 5.40 1.86
CA ASN A 145 19.47 5.58 0.41
C ASN A 145 18.86 6.92 -0.01
N PRO A 146 19.69 7.89 -0.49
CA PRO A 146 19.19 9.18 -0.98
C PRO A 146 18.18 9.05 -2.13
N LEU A 147 18.31 8.01 -2.97
CA LEU A 147 17.40 7.80 -4.09
C LEU A 147 16.02 7.37 -3.60
N GLN A 148 15.93 6.52 -2.55
CA GLN A 148 14.64 6.18 -1.95
C GLN A 148 13.97 7.42 -1.37
N ARG A 149 14.70 8.25 -0.64
CA ARG A 149 14.15 9.53 -0.13
C ARG A 149 13.65 10.42 -1.24
N LYS A 150 14.39 10.52 -2.36
CA LYS A 150 13.96 11.27 -3.54
C LYS A 150 12.67 10.70 -4.15
N LYS A 151 12.59 9.38 -4.33
CA LYS A 151 11.39 8.69 -4.84
C LYS A 151 10.19 8.86 -3.91
N SER A 152 10.40 8.94 -2.61
CA SER A 152 9.34 9.13 -1.59
C SER A 152 9.00 10.60 -1.34
N ALA A 153 9.67 11.57 -2.00
CA ALA A 153 9.47 13.00 -1.71
C ALA A 153 8.05 13.51 -2.04
N TYR A 154 7.36 12.87 -2.98
CA TYR A 154 5.97 13.21 -3.33
C TYR A 154 5.02 13.10 -2.11
N ILE A 155 5.32 12.24 -1.16
CA ILE A 155 4.50 12.02 0.03
C ILE A 155 4.36 13.31 0.85
N HIS A 156 5.41 14.13 0.93
CA HIS A 156 5.34 15.42 1.62
C HIS A 156 4.31 16.37 0.98
N GLN A 157 4.13 16.29 -0.33
CA GLN A 157 3.08 17.07 -1.03
C GLN A 157 1.69 16.52 -0.68
N LEU A 158 1.53 15.19 -0.62
CA LEU A 158 0.27 14.54 -0.29
C LEU A 158 -0.22 14.85 1.14
N ILE A 159 0.70 14.90 2.11
CA ILE A 159 0.35 15.17 3.52
C ILE A 159 0.25 16.67 3.85
N SER A 160 0.63 17.55 2.92
CA SER A 160 0.53 19.00 3.12
C SER A 160 -0.91 19.48 3.20
N ALA A 161 -1.12 20.70 3.70
CA ALA A 161 -2.44 21.32 3.74
C ALA A 161 -3.08 21.47 2.34
N SER A 162 -2.29 21.48 1.28
CA SER A 162 -2.75 21.55 -0.12
C SER A 162 -2.90 20.17 -0.79
N GLY A 163 -2.66 19.07 -0.07
CA GLY A 163 -2.67 17.72 -0.64
C GLY A 163 -3.99 17.36 -1.34
N GLU A 164 -5.13 17.69 -0.74
CA GLU A 164 -6.44 17.45 -1.37
C GLU A 164 -6.62 18.28 -2.65
N SER A 165 -6.25 19.57 -2.61
CA SER A 165 -6.31 20.44 -3.78
C SER A 165 -5.38 19.96 -4.88
N LEU A 166 -4.17 19.50 -4.55
CA LEU A 166 -3.22 18.91 -5.49
C LEU A 166 -3.84 17.72 -6.24
N LEU A 167 -4.53 16.84 -5.53
CA LEU A 167 -5.11 15.64 -6.12
C LEU A 167 -6.39 15.89 -6.92
N THR A 168 -7.15 16.96 -6.58
CA THR A 168 -8.46 17.24 -7.21
C THR A 168 -8.40 18.24 -8.36
N GLN A 169 -7.39 19.13 -8.37
CA GLN A 169 -7.27 20.18 -9.38
C GLN A 169 -7.11 19.60 -10.79
N ASP A 170 -7.55 20.36 -11.79
CA ASP A 170 -7.39 20.03 -13.22
C ASP A 170 -7.92 18.61 -13.54
N ASP A 171 -9.08 18.26 -13.00
CA ASP A 171 -9.71 16.95 -13.22
C ASP A 171 -8.81 15.77 -12.87
N TYR A 172 -8.22 15.81 -11.67
CA TYR A 172 -7.30 14.79 -11.14
C TYR A 172 -6.02 14.60 -11.97
N ARG A 173 -5.52 15.67 -12.58
CA ARG A 173 -4.35 15.60 -13.46
C ARG A 173 -3.15 14.98 -12.77
N TYR A 174 -2.85 15.39 -11.52
CA TYR A 174 -1.71 14.85 -10.77
C TYR A 174 -1.77 13.33 -10.60
N LEU A 175 -2.94 12.79 -10.27
CA LEU A 175 -3.12 11.32 -10.14
C LEU A 175 -2.96 10.62 -11.49
N SER A 176 -3.55 11.17 -12.55
CA SER A 176 -3.62 10.51 -13.86
C SER A 176 -2.36 10.66 -14.72
N GLU A 177 -1.52 11.68 -14.48
CA GLU A 177 -0.36 11.99 -15.32
C GLU A 177 0.98 11.95 -14.58
N ASP A 178 1.00 12.23 -13.27
CA ASP A 178 2.24 12.25 -12.50
C ASP A 178 2.39 10.99 -11.61
N ILE A 179 1.28 10.44 -11.09
CA ILE A 179 1.30 9.21 -10.27
C ILE A 179 1.14 7.96 -11.14
N MET A 180 0.11 7.89 -12.01
CA MET A 180 -0.16 6.71 -12.85
C MET A 180 0.74 6.69 -14.09
N VAL A 181 2.06 6.76 -13.88
CA VAL A 181 3.07 6.71 -14.95
C VAL A 181 3.55 5.28 -15.14
N SER A 182 3.29 4.73 -16.31
CA SER A 182 3.63 3.36 -16.71
C SER A 182 4.72 3.35 -17.77
N THR A 183 5.56 2.31 -17.78
CA THR A 183 6.50 2.03 -18.90
C THR A 183 5.78 1.68 -20.19
N ASN A 184 4.52 1.23 -20.09
CA ASN A 184 3.67 0.94 -21.23
C ASN A 184 2.52 1.96 -21.32
N PRO A 185 2.59 2.97 -22.20
CA PRO A 185 1.56 4.01 -22.30
C PRO A 185 0.16 3.50 -22.63
N SER A 186 0.03 2.30 -23.20
CA SER A 186 -1.27 1.73 -23.57
C SER A 186 -2.06 1.16 -22.38
N VAL A 187 -1.47 1.08 -21.20
CA VAL A 187 -2.08 0.51 -20.00
C VAL A 187 -3.17 1.41 -19.45
N PHE A 188 -2.87 2.69 -19.28
CA PHE A 188 -3.78 3.68 -18.74
C PHE A 188 -4.47 4.47 -19.87
N THR A 189 -5.32 3.76 -20.63
CA THR A 189 -6.14 4.37 -21.69
C THR A 189 -7.09 5.44 -21.12
N ALA A 190 -7.69 6.26 -22.01
CA ALA A 190 -8.67 7.27 -21.59
C ALA A 190 -9.85 6.64 -20.81
N ASP A 191 -10.32 5.45 -21.24
CA ASP A 191 -11.41 4.73 -20.57
C ASP A 191 -11.00 4.22 -19.18
N VAL A 192 -9.76 3.74 -19.03
CA VAL A 192 -9.22 3.33 -17.74
C VAL A 192 -9.12 4.54 -16.82
N LYS A 193 -8.52 5.64 -17.28
CA LYS A 193 -8.42 6.88 -16.50
C LYS A 193 -9.79 7.44 -16.12
N ALA A 194 -10.78 7.38 -17.00
CA ALA A 194 -12.14 7.82 -16.71
C ALA A 194 -12.79 7.01 -15.55
N ARG A 195 -12.56 5.69 -15.49
CA ARG A 195 -13.03 4.85 -14.37
C ARG A 195 -12.33 5.24 -13.06
N TYR A 196 -11.01 5.45 -13.07
CA TYR A 196 -10.28 5.91 -11.89
C TYR A 196 -10.80 7.27 -11.40
N LYS A 197 -11.09 8.22 -12.30
CA LYS A 197 -11.68 9.51 -11.94
C LYS A 197 -13.06 9.36 -11.25
N GLN A 198 -13.88 8.40 -11.68
CA GLN A 198 -15.14 8.08 -10.99
C GLN A 198 -14.91 7.56 -9.58
N VAL A 199 -13.87 6.74 -9.37
CA VAL A 199 -13.46 6.22 -8.06
C VAL A 199 -12.96 7.35 -7.15
N TRP A 200 -12.08 8.21 -7.67
CA TRP A 200 -11.54 9.35 -6.92
C TRP A 200 -12.61 10.41 -6.60
N GLY A 201 -13.63 10.51 -7.45
CA GLY A 201 -14.76 11.40 -7.27
C GLY A 201 -15.80 10.94 -6.23
N GLN A 202 -15.66 9.73 -5.66
CA GLN A 202 -16.53 9.31 -4.57
C GLN A 202 -16.35 10.21 -3.36
N GLN A 203 -17.46 10.50 -2.66
CA GLN A 203 -17.43 11.38 -1.50
C GLN A 203 -16.39 10.93 -0.47
N GLY A 204 -15.46 11.82 -0.13
CA GLY A 204 -14.40 11.57 0.85
C GLY A 204 -13.25 10.67 0.38
N ALA A 205 -13.25 10.17 -0.88
CA ALA A 205 -12.22 9.24 -1.36
C ALA A 205 -10.82 9.86 -1.36
N ILE A 206 -10.69 11.12 -1.80
CA ILE A 206 -9.38 11.81 -1.79
C ILE A 206 -8.85 11.94 -0.36
N ASN A 207 -9.69 12.41 0.58
CA ASN A 207 -9.28 12.50 1.98
C ASN A 207 -8.93 11.13 2.56
N GLY A 208 -9.77 10.10 2.31
CA GLY A 208 -9.53 8.73 2.78
C GLY A 208 -8.20 8.16 2.30
N MET A 209 -7.86 8.34 1.00
CA MET A 209 -6.57 7.92 0.45
C MET A 209 -5.39 8.63 1.11
N LEU A 210 -5.52 9.94 1.38
CA LEU A 210 -4.46 10.72 2.01
C LEU A 210 -4.22 10.36 3.48
N GLN A 211 -5.22 9.82 4.19
CA GLN A 211 -5.07 9.41 5.59
C GLN A 211 -4.00 8.33 5.78
N TYR A 212 -3.81 7.43 4.81
CA TYR A 212 -2.73 6.44 4.83
C TYR A 212 -1.35 7.07 4.97
N TYR A 213 -1.11 8.12 4.22
CA TYR A 213 0.15 8.87 4.24
C TYR A 213 0.27 9.74 5.49
N ARG A 214 -0.81 10.40 5.91
CA ARG A 214 -0.85 11.21 7.15
C ARG A 214 -0.59 10.38 8.41
N ALA A 215 -0.95 9.10 8.38
CA ALA A 215 -0.73 8.16 9.48
C ALA A 215 0.69 7.56 9.51
N MET A 216 1.56 7.87 8.53
CA MET A 216 2.94 7.35 8.49
C MET A 216 3.84 8.04 9.52
N PRO A 217 4.36 7.35 10.54
CA PRO A 217 5.18 7.97 11.59
C PRO A 217 6.53 8.50 11.06
N GLN A 218 7.07 7.90 9.99
CA GLN A 218 8.33 8.29 9.39
C GLN A 218 8.33 9.70 8.77
N LEU A 219 7.14 10.27 8.54
CA LEU A 219 6.98 11.56 7.88
C LEU A 219 6.57 12.67 8.85
N ALA A 220 5.90 12.32 9.95
CA ALA A 220 5.47 13.28 10.96
C ALA A 220 6.65 13.98 11.67
N GLU A 221 7.83 13.34 11.75
CA GLU A 221 9.03 13.90 12.37
C GLU A 221 9.74 14.94 11.48
N ASN A 222 9.66 14.81 10.15
CA ASN A 222 10.32 15.74 9.24
C ASN A 222 9.59 17.09 9.10
N ASP A 223 8.29 17.15 9.37
CA ASP A 223 7.52 18.40 9.30
C ASP A 223 7.81 19.34 10.47
N THR A 224 8.12 18.79 11.65
CA THR A 224 8.52 19.58 12.82
C THR A 224 9.91 20.22 12.63
N ASP A 225 10.84 19.56 11.94
CA ASP A 225 12.17 20.12 11.64
C ASP A 225 12.11 21.17 10.55
N ASN A 226 11.23 21.02 9.55
CA ASN A 226 11.04 22.01 8.49
C ASN A 226 10.31 23.27 8.99
N GLN A 227 9.38 23.14 9.93
CA GLN A 227 8.75 24.28 10.62
C GLN A 227 9.71 25.00 11.57
N ARG A 228 10.58 24.26 12.28
CA ARG A 228 11.64 24.84 13.10
C ARG A 228 12.69 25.58 12.27
N SER A 229 13.11 25.02 11.13
CA SER A 229 14.05 25.68 10.23
C SER A 229 13.50 26.98 9.62
N LYS A 230 12.20 27.01 9.31
CA LYS A 230 11.50 28.23 8.86
C LYS A 230 11.31 29.25 9.99
N ALA A 231 11.03 28.81 11.20
CA ALA A 231 10.88 29.68 12.36
C ALA A 231 12.23 30.30 12.81
N THR A 232 13.33 29.55 12.73
CA THR A 232 14.68 30.06 13.00
C THR A 232 15.16 31.01 11.91
N ALA A 233 14.83 30.81 10.65
CA ALA A 233 15.16 31.72 9.55
C ALA A 233 14.35 33.04 9.63
N ALA A 234 13.13 33.01 10.16
CA ALA A 234 12.31 34.21 10.35
C ALA A 234 12.72 35.04 11.60
N SER A 235 13.36 34.42 12.60
CA SER A 235 13.80 35.11 13.81
C SER A 235 15.19 35.74 13.74
N SER A 236 15.94 35.55 12.65
CA SER A 236 17.30 36.09 12.47
C SER A 236 17.37 37.48 11.85
N LEU A 237 16.23 38.17 11.67
CA LEU A 237 16.18 39.50 11.03
C LEU A 237 15.94 40.67 12.00
N ASP A 238 16.00 40.47 13.33
CA ASP A 238 15.92 41.58 14.25
C ASP A 238 16.68 41.28 15.54
N THR A 239 17.92 41.79 15.70
CA THR A 239 18.53 42.02 17.02
C THR A 239 19.70 42.99 16.95
N SER A 240 19.45 44.17 17.45
CA SER A 240 20.45 44.90 18.24
C SER A 240 19.90 44.99 19.69
N ALA A 241 20.65 44.50 20.64
CA ALA A 241 20.83 44.97 22.01
C ALA A 241 20.70 43.93 23.17
N THR A 242 21.79 43.90 23.93
CA THR A 242 22.00 43.70 25.37
C THR A 242 21.97 42.30 25.99
N GLN A 243 23.15 42.03 26.60
CA GLN A 243 23.49 40.97 27.56
C GLN A 243 22.69 41.06 28.85
N ASP A 244 22.21 40.01 29.38
CA ASP A 244 22.60 39.35 30.66
C ASP A 244 21.54 38.26 31.02
N GLY A 245 21.97 37.20 31.70
CA GLY A 245 21.03 36.27 32.34
C GLY A 245 21.18 34.79 31.95
N THR A 246 21.90 34.04 32.76
CA THR A 246 22.01 32.59 32.82
C THR A 246 20.67 31.89 32.67
N THR A 247 20.41 31.27 31.52
CA THR A 247 19.32 30.33 31.35
C THR A 247 19.85 28.90 31.19
N LYS A 248 19.47 28.06 32.17
CA LYS A 248 19.67 26.60 32.09
C LYS A 248 19.07 26.08 30.81
N SER A 249 19.91 25.53 29.92
CA SER A 249 19.48 24.81 28.73
C SER A 249 18.67 23.58 29.16
N SER A 250 17.39 23.60 28.85
CA SER A 250 16.56 22.38 28.86
C SER A 250 17.15 21.38 27.85
N PRO A 251 17.20 20.09 28.20
CA PRO A 251 17.73 19.09 27.27
C PRO A 251 16.87 19.09 25.98
N VAL A 252 17.50 19.41 24.87
CA VAL A 252 16.93 19.21 23.53
C VAL A 252 16.59 17.74 23.44
N LYS A 253 15.31 17.39 23.38
CA LYS A 253 14.88 16.03 23.02
C LYS A 253 15.48 15.74 21.65
N GLN A 254 16.48 14.85 21.61
CA GLN A 254 16.99 14.30 20.37
C GLN A 254 15.80 13.73 19.60
N ALA A 255 15.64 14.13 18.34
CA ALA A 255 14.69 13.50 17.43
C ALA A 255 14.94 11.98 17.49
N SER A 256 13.88 11.21 17.72
CA SER A 256 14.00 9.76 17.80
C SER A 256 14.48 9.27 16.44
N GLN A 257 15.70 8.73 16.37
CA GLN A 257 16.22 8.14 15.13
C GLN A 257 15.28 7.02 14.69
N LEU A 258 14.80 7.07 13.47
CA LEU A 258 14.07 5.97 12.84
C LEU A 258 14.84 4.67 13.03
N LYS A 259 14.17 3.68 13.63
CA LYS A 259 14.74 2.34 13.82
C LYS A 259 14.15 1.40 12.79
N VAL A 260 15.01 0.64 12.11
CA VAL A 260 14.56 -0.42 11.22
C VAL A 260 13.81 -1.47 12.04
N PRO A 261 12.52 -1.72 11.77
CA PRO A 261 11.76 -2.74 12.47
C PRO A 261 12.27 -4.14 12.06
N ASN A 262 12.26 -5.09 12.98
CA ASN A 262 12.60 -6.48 12.67
C ASN A 262 11.30 -7.29 12.51
N ILE A 263 10.69 -7.19 11.33
CA ILE A 263 9.47 -7.93 10.99
C ILE A 263 9.87 -9.19 10.22
N ARG A 264 9.57 -10.37 10.77
CA ARG A 264 9.87 -11.66 10.13
C ARG A 264 8.61 -12.33 9.65
N ILE A 265 8.67 -12.87 8.43
CA ILE A 265 7.55 -13.52 7.77
C ILE A 265 7.98 -14.93 7.40
N ASN A 266 7.28 -15.92 7.98
CA ASN A 266 7.53 -17.33 7.74
C ASN A 266 6.55 -17.97 6.74
N VAL A 267 5.49 -17.23 6.37
CA VAL A 267 4.53 -17.65 5.34
C VAL A 267 5.28 -17.79 4.00
N PRO A 268 5.07 -18.87 3.23
CA PRO A 268 5.61 -18.98 1.88
C PRO A 268 5.25 -17.75 1.05
N THR A 269 6.24 -17.07 0.48
CA THR A 269 6.07 -15.75 -0.12
C THR A 269 6.61 -15.71 -1.55
N LEU A 270 5.85 -15.15 -2.47
CA LEU A 270 6.28 -14.75 -3.81
C LEU A 270 6.35 -13.22 -3.86
N ILE A 271 7.48 -12.69 -4.33
CA ILE A 271 7.66 -11.27 -4.61
C ILE A 271 7.75 -11.09 -6.13
N LEU A 272 6.82 -10.33 -6.68
CA LEU A 272 6.83 -9.89 -8.08
C LEU A 272 7.26 -8.42 -8.11
N TRP A 273 8.32 -8.12 -8.86
CA TRP A 273 8.95 -6.81 -8.77
C TRP A 273 9.29 -6.24 -10.14
N GLY A 274 8.63 -5.13 -10.50
CA GLY A 274 8.98 -4.29 -11.64
C GLY A 274 10.15 -3.37 -11.26
N GLU A 275 11.26 -3.45 -12.01
CA GLU A 275 12.50 -2.75 -11.66
C GLU A 275 12.50 -1.26 -12.02
N GLN A 276 11.56 -0.83 -12.88
CA GLN A 276 11.38 0.59 -13.27
C GLN A 276 10.43 1.32 -12.31
N ASP A 277 10.25 0.82 -11.09
CA ASP A 277 9.37 1.41 -10.08
C ASP A 277 9.78 2.84 -9.73
N LEU A 278 8.84 3.79 -9.76
CA LEU A 278 9.09 5.19 -9.41
C LEU A 278 8.95 5.48 -7.91
N ALA A 279 8.29 4.60 -7.14
CA ALA A 279 8.10 4.75 -5.70
C ALA A 279 9.20 4.07 -4.89
N PHE A 280 9.72 2.93 -5.38
CA PHE A 280 10.69 2.11 -4.67
C PHE A 280 11.99 1.95 -5.43
N VAL A 281 13.10 1.83 -4.70
CA VAL A 281 14.41 1.43 -5.24
C VAL A 281 14.54 -0.10 -5.18
N ASN A 282 15.31 -0.68 -6.11
CA ASN A 282 15.49 -2.14 -6.20
C ASN A 282 16.24 -2.72 -5.00
N GLU A 283 17.02 -1.91 -4.30
CA GLU A 283 17.75 -2.26 -3.08
C GLU A 283 16.80 -2.65 -1.92
N ASN A 284 15.50 -2.36 -2.03
CA ASN A 284 14.50 -2.92 -1.12
C ASN A 284 14.46 -4.46 -1.15
N LEU A 285 14.95 -5.09 -2.21
CA LEU A 285 15.09 -6.54 -2.30
C LEU A 285 16.39 -7.08 -1.69
N ASP A 286 17.37 -6.22 -1.44
CA ASP A 286 18.65 -6.64 -0.88
C ASP A 286 18.47 -7.16 0.54
N HIS A 287 19.05 -8.34 0.78
CA HIS A 287 18.95 -9.03 2.07
C HIS A 287 17.52 -9.33 2.55
N ILE A 288 16.52 -9.33 1.67
CA ILE A 288 15.11 -9.60 2.02
C ILE A 288 14.95 -10.98 2.70
N HIS A 289 15.76 -11.97 2.35
CA HIS A 289 15.73 -13.29 2.97
C HIS A 289 16.03 -13.30 4.48
N HIS A 290 16.64 -12.25 5.04
CA HIS A 290 16.76 -12.10 6.49
C HIS A 290 15.41 -11.92 7.18
N TYR A 291 14.44 -11.31 6.49
CA TYR A 291 13.11 -11.04 6.99
C TYR A 291 12.09 -12.06 6.47
N VAL A 292 12.30 -12.58 5.26
CA VAL A 292 11.38 -13.50 4.57
C VAL A 292 12.18 -14.70 4.06
N PRO A 293 12.57 -15.65 4.94
CA PRO A 293 13.46 -16.76 4.56
C PRO A 293 12.88 -17.67 3.47
N ASN A 294 11.54 -17.81 3.42
CA ASN A 294 10.84 -18.66 2.47
C ASN A 294 10.24 -17.82 1.31
N CYS A 295 11.03 -16.93 0.70
CA CYS A 295 10.54 -16.15 -0.44
C CYS A 295 11.24 -16.54 -1.75
N ILE A 296 10.45 -16.45 -2.82
CA ILE A 296 10.88 -16.48 -4.22
C ILE A 296 10.68 -15.09 -4.78
N ILE A 297 11.67 -14.60 -5.56
CA ILE A 297 11.62 -13.27 -6.16
C ILE A 297 11.63 -13.44 -7.67
N LYS A 298 10.62 -12.88 -8.35
CA LYS A 298 10.57 -12.75 -9.80
C LYS A 298 10.65 -11.29 -10.18
N ARG A 299 11.67 -10.90 -10.92
CA ARG A 299 11.95 -9.52 -11.33
C ARG A 299 11.57 -9.30 -12.79
N PHE A 300 11.03 -8.12 -13.08
CA PHE A 300 10.61 -7.68 -14.41
C PHE A 300 11.39 -6.39 -14.74
N GLN A 301 12.43 -6.51 -15.57
CA GLN A 301 13.41 -5.43 -15.80
C GLN A 301 12.83 -4.19 -16.49
N ASP A 302 11.85 -4.37 -17.34
CA ASP A 302 11.24 -3.32 -18.18
C ASP A 302 9.82 -2.91 -17.72
N THR A 303 9.49 -3.17 -16.45
CA THR A 303 8.15 -2.95 -15.89
C THR A 303 8.23 -1.99 -14.71
N SER A 304 7.26 -1.08 -14.62
CA SER A 304 7.19 -0.08 -13.57
C SER A 304 6.49 -0.61 -12.29
N HIS A 305 6.10 0.32 -11.44
CA HIS A 305 5.25 0.09 -10.27
C HIS A 305 3.93 -0.62 -10.62
N TRP A 306 3.43 -0.39 -11.84
CA TRP A 306 2.11 -0.83 -12.31
C TRP A 306 2.13 -2.24 -12.92
N LEU A 307 2.98 -3.12 -12.40
CA LEU A 307 3.16 -4.49 -12.88
C LEU A 307 1.84 -5.28 -13.08
N PRO A 308 0.81 -5.19 -12.19
CA PRO A 308 -0.46 -5.89 -12.41
C PRO A 308 -1.20 -5.44 -13.68
N HIS A 309 -0.98 -4.20 -14.11
CA HIS A 309 -1.57 -3.62 -15.31
C HIS A 309 -0.70 -3.84 -16.54
N GLU A 310 0.62 -3.76 -16.41
CA GLU A 310 1.56 -3.84 -17.52
C GLU A 310 1.78 -5.27 -18.04
N ARG A 311 1.76 -6.25 -17.13
CA ARG A 311 2.05 -7.67 -17.40
C ARG A 311 1.04 -8.61 -16.74
N PRO A 312 -0.28 -8.40 -16.93
CA PRO A 312 -1.30 -9.17 -16.21
C PRO A 312 -1.19 -10.67 -16.40
N ASP A 313 -0.87 -11.13 -17.62
CA ASP A 313 -0.77 -12.56 -17.93
C ASP A 313 0.46 -13.19 -17.27
N GLU A 314 1.60 -12.51 -17.27
CA GLU A 314 2.81 -13.01 -16.62
C GLU A 314 2.67 -13.02 -15.09
N VAL A 315 1.96 -12.03 -14.52
CA VAL A 315 1.58 -12.00 -13.11
C VAL A 315 0.66 -13.17 -12.78
N ASN A 316 -0.35 -13.44 -13.61
CA ASN A 316 -1.26 -14.57 -13.43
C ASN A 316 -0.53 -15.91 -13.45
N VAL A 317 0.35 -16.12 -14.43
CA VAL A 317 1.15 -17.35 -14.54
C VAL A 317 2.07 -17.52 -13.32
N ALA A 318 2.76 -16.46 -12.89
CA ALA A 318 3.66 -16.52 -11.74
C ALA A 318 2.90 -16.84 -10.44
N ILE A 319 1.77 -16.20 -10.21
CA ILE A 319 0.91 -16.49 -9.05
C ILE A 319 0.41 -17.94 -9.12
N ASN A 320 -0.11 -18.38 -10.28
CA ASN A 320 -0.63 -19.74 -10.43
C ASN A 320 0.45 -20.81 -10.18
N ASN A 321 1.64 -20.62 -10.74
CA ASN A 321 2.76 -21.55 -10.53
C ASN A 321 3.15 -21.61 -9.04
N PHE A 322 3.24 -20.46 -8.38
CA PHE A 322 3.58 -20.41 -6.95
C PHE A 322 2.49 -21.06 -6.08
N ILE A 323 1.21 -20.82 -6.37
CA ILE A 323 0.10 -21.44 -5.62
C ILE A 323 0.13 -22.97 -5.75
N ASN A 324 0.44 -23.47 -6.94
CA ASN A 324 0.42 -24.90 -7.23
C ASN A 324 1.79 -25.58 -7.04
N ASN A 325 2.80 -24.88 -6.49
CA ASN A 325 4.16 -25.36 -6.26
C ASN A 325 4.85 -25.86 -7.57
N LEU A 326 4.59 -25.19 -8.67
CA LEU A 326 5.22 -25.39 -9.97
C LEU A 326 6.46 -24.47 -10.11
N ASP A 327 7.31 -24.75 -11.09
CA ASP A 327 8.46 -23.90 -11.40
C ASP A 327 8.05 -22.49 -11.85
N LEU A 328 8.78 -21.45 -11.44
CA LEU A 328 8.50 -20.04 -11.65
C LEU A 328 9.28 -19.42 -12.82
#